data_7444d8da54cc3d9a21d88fb8d1a6cd37
#
_entry.id   7444d8da54cc3d9a21d88fb8d1a6cd37
#
_cell.length_a   1.000
_cell.length_b   1.000
_cell.length_c   1.000
_cell.angle_alpha   90.00
_cell.angle_beta   90.00
_cell.angle_gamma   90.00
#
_symmetry.space_group_name_H-M   'P 1'
#
loop_
_entity.id
_entity.type
_entity.pdbx_description
1 polymer ?
#
loop_
_entity_poly.entity_id
_entity_poly.type
_entity_poly.pdbx_seq_one_letter_code
_entity_poly.pdbx_strand_id
1 'polypeptide(L)'
;MTITFTTTITGMEAYPVYQEVPLYVFRVYWNYEGDDGKFSTAMQGSTDVPTSDPQSALPYDQLTLEQVMGWVQEYTPAWMWSEYTDKITAWITAQYTPSVVNPPLPWSFEKIELPVDPVVPVIPIETVVEPVAPIIDPVIDPITFGIIT
;
A
#
# COMPACT_ATOMS: atom_id res chain seq x y z
N MET A 1 -16.84 4.06 13.79
CA MET A 1 -15.44 4.42 13.48
C MET A 1 -14.94 5.35 14.56
N THR A 2 -13.89 4.97 15.26
CA THR A 2 -13.28 5.80 16.30
C THR A 2 -11.87 6.16 15.83
N ILE A 3 -11.58 7.46 15.69
CA ILE A 3 -10.25 7.93 15.28
C ILE A 3 -9.52 8.37 16.55
N THR A 4 -8.32 7.87 16.72
CA THR A 4 -7.40 8.29 17.80
C THR A 4 -6.44 9.32 17.22
N PHE A 5 -6.30 10.45 17.91
CA PHE A 5 -5.41 11.53 17.51
C PHE A 5 -4.18 11.56 18.40
N THR A 6 -3.00 11.68 17.79
CA THR A 6 -1.72 11.71 18.49
C THR A 6 -0.86 12.85 17.96
N THR A 7 -0.26 13.62 18.87
CA THR A 7 0.70 14.66 18.51
C THR A 7 2.10 14.17 18.82
N THR A 8 3.03 14.33 17.89
CA THR A 8 4.44 13.96 18.05
C THR A 8 5.32 15.15 17.70
N ILE A 9 6.29 15.47 18.53
CA ILE A 9 7.29 16.51 18.24
C ILE A 9 8.31 15.94 17.25
N THR A 10 8.54 16.66 16.16
CA THR A 10 9.44 16.24 15.08
C THR A 10 10.73 17.04 15.02
N GLY A 11 10.74 18.23 15.63
CA GLY A 11 11.92 19.08 15.65
C GLY A 11 11.69 20.36 16.40
N MET A 12 12.75 21.08 16.66
CA MET A 12 12.74 22.41 17.29
C MET A 12 13.78 23.30 16.63
N GLU A 13 13.48 24.59 16.53
CA GLU A 13 14.43 25.64 16.16
C GLU A 13 14.75 26.50 17.38
N ALA A 14 16.03 26.77 17.55
CA ALA A 14 16.52 27.56 18.66
C ALA A 14 17.53 28.63 18.19
N TYR A 15 17.51 29.78 18.83
CA TYR A 15 18.61 30.72 18.70
C TYR A 15 19.84 30.15 19.39
N PRO A 16 21.05 30.26 18.81
CA PRO A 16 22.27 29.79 19.45
C PRO A 16 22.48 30.40 20.85
N VAL A 17 22.18 31.69 21.00
CA VAL A 17 22.13 32.40 22.27
C VAL A 17 21.07 33.50 22.18
N TYR A 18 20.22 33.59 23.17
CA TYR A 18 19.25 34.67 23.32
C TYR A 18 19.15 35.06 24.80
N GLN A 19 19.39 36.34 25.13
CA GLN A 19 19.40 36.84 26.49
C GLN A 19 20.26 35.98 27.46
N GLU A 20 21.46 35.61 27.02
CA GLU A 20 22.42 34.78 27.75
C GLU A 20 22.00 33.30 27.92
N VAL A 21 20.84 32.89 27.38
CA VAL A 21 20.40 31.50 27.36
C VAL A 21 20.86 30.84 26.07
N PRO A 22 21.68 29.78 26.14
CA PRO A 22 22.10 29.02 24.97
C PRO A 22 20.96 28.15 24.45
N LEU A 23 20.88 27.99 23.13
CA LEU A 23 19.88 27.18 22.45
C LEU A 23 18.44 27.52 22.88
N TYR A 24 18.11 28.81 22.82
CA TYR A 24 16.79 29.32 23.17
C TYR A 24 15.76 28.92 22.11
N VAL A 25 14.82 28.01 22.45
CA VAL A 25 13.80 27.51 21.52
C VAL A 25 12.76 28.59 21.24
N PHE A 26 12.53 28.86 19.95
CA PHE A 26 11.52 29.81 19.50
C PHE A 26 10.46 29.18 18.58
N ARG A 27 10.69 27.96 18.05
CA ARG A 27 9.74 27.25 17.22
C ARG A 27 9.81 25.75 17.46
N VAL A 28 8.63 25.10 17.48
CA VAL A 28 8.48 23.67 17.63
C VAL A 28 7.74 23.13 16.42
N TYR A 29 8.30 22.10 15.80
CA TYR A 29 7.67 21.34 14.72
C TYR A 29 7.02 20.09 15.28
N TRP A 30 5.82 19.81 14.82
CA TRP A 30 5.05 18.67 15.29
C TRP A 30 4.26 18.01 14.18
N ASN A 31 3.87 16.78 14.42
CA ASN A 31 3.04 15.98 13.56
C ASN A 31 1.76 15.62 14.31
N TYR A 32 0.61 15.85 13.68
CA TYR A 32 -0.70 15.51 14.21
C TYR A 32 -1.30 14.40 13.38
N GLU A 33 -1.37 13.20 13.94
CA GLU A 33 -1.79 11.97 13.29
C GLU A 33 -3.16 11.54 13.80
N GLY A 34 -4.01 11.10 12.88
CA GLY A 34 -5.24 10.38 13.19
C GLY A 34 -5.18 8.97 12.65
N ASP A 35 -5.58 8.02 13.47
CA ASP A 35 -5.58 6.60 13.17
C ASP A 35 -6.89 5.97 13.64
N ASP A 36 -7.56 5.19 12.77
CA ASP A 36 -8.77 4.44 13.10
C ASP A 36 -8.52 2.92 13.20
N GLY A 37 -7.25 2.50 13.16
CA GLY A 37 -6.83 1.11 13.18
C GLY A 37 -6.77 0.43 11.80
N LYS A 38 -7.27 1.09 10.75
CA LYS A 38 -7.20 0.61 9.36
C LYS A 38 -6.52 1.63 8.44
N PHE A 39 -6.82 2.89 8.62
CA PHE A 39 -6.25 4.00 7.87
C PHE A 39 -5.70 5.02 8.82
N SER A 40 -4.53 5.53 8.50
CA SER A 40 -3.92 6.63 9.23
C SER A 40 -3.45 7.71 8.27
N THR A 41 -3.45 8.93 8.74
CA THR A 41 -2.87 10.08 8.05
C THR A 41 -2.43 11.12 9.06
N ALA A 42 -1.48 11.95 8.66
CA ALA A 42 -0.93 12.95 9.53
C ALA A 42 -0.79 14.30 8.82
N MET A 43 -0.87 15.36 9.61
CA MET A 43 -0.60 16.72 9.18
C MET A 43 0.53 17.31 9.99
N GLN A 44 1.44 18.00 9.32
CA GLN A 44 2.56 18.67 9.95
C GLN A 44 2.18 20.10 10.30
N GLY A 45 2.63 20.55 11.46
CA GLY A 45 2.47 21.90 11.92
C GLY A 45 3.72 22.45 12.60
N SER A 46 3.70 23.74 12.84
CA SER A 46 4.72 24.41 13.65
C SER A 46 4.05 25.41 14.59
N THR A 47 4.65 25.59 15.75
CA THR A 47 4.19 26.53 16.77
C THR A 47 5.34 27.41 17.16
N ASP A 48 5.15 28.73 17.07
CA ASP A 48 6.11 29.71 17.54
C ASP A 48 5.93 29.91 19.05
N VAL A 49 7.00 29.72 19.80
CA VAL A 49 7.02 29.94 21.24
C VAL A 49 7.46 31.39 21.51
N PRO A 50 6.63 32.19 22.15
CA PRO A 50 6.98 33.57 22.43
C PRO A 50 8.22 33.68 23.31
N THR A 51 9.13 34.58 22.95
CA THR A 51 10.34 34.86 23.74
C THR A 51 10.05 35.50 25.10
N SER A 52 8.82 35.90 25.36
CA SER A 52 8.33 36.38 26.64
C SER A 52 7.87 35.29 27.59
N ASP A 53 7.81 34.01 27.13
CA ASP A 53 7.43 32.90 27.98
C ASP A 53 8.58 32.56 28.93
N PRO A 54 8.38 32.62 30.27
CA PRO A 54 9.41 32.25 31.22
C PRO A 54 9.89 30.78 31.08
N GLN A 55 9.06 29.90 30.59
CA GLN A 55 9.43 28.51 30.39
C GLN A 55 10.35 28.31 29.19
N SER A 56 10.27 29.18 28.16
CA SER A 56 11.19 29.14 27.04
C SER A 56 12.61 29.53 27.38
N ALA A 57 12.82 30.16 28.54
CA ALA A 57 14.14 30.52 29.07
C ALA A 57 14.86 29.35 29.77
N LEU A 58 14.27 28.16 29.82
CA LEU A 58 14.93 26.99 30.37
C LEU A 58 16.10 26.56 29.49
N PRO A 59 17.23 26.13 30.10
CA PRO A 59 18.30 25.50 29.32
C PRO A 59 17.80 24.35 28.47
N TYR A 60 18.29 24.25 27.25
CA TYR A 60 17.84 23.26 26.27
C TYR A 60 17.93 21.82 26.80
N ASP A 61 18.97 21.50 27.54
CA ASP A 61 19.21 20.18 28.15
C ASP A 61 18.26 19.83 29.30
N GLN A 62 17.51 20.82 29.81
CA GLN A 62 16.52 20.64 30.87
C GLN A 62 15.07 20.56 30.31
N LEU A 63 14.90 20.76 29.02
CA LEU A 63 13.58 20.67 28.42
C LEU A 63 13.07 19.24 28.45
N THR A 64 11.81 19.06 28.83
CA THR A 64 11.11 17.79 28.80
C THR A 64 10.11 17.77 27.67
N LEU A 65 9.78 16.57 27.17
CA LEU A 65 8.74 16.40 26.16
C LEU A 65 7.41 17.01 26.61
N GLU A 66 7.06 16.86 27.88
CA GLU A 66 5.81 17.38 28.45
C GLU A 66 5.75 18.91 28.36
N GLN A 67 6.86 19.61 28.67
CA GLN A 67 6.94 21.05 28.54
C GLN A 67 6.79 21.52 27.10
N VAL A 68 7.48 20.87 26.17
CA VAL A 68 7.41 21.20 24.74
C VAL A 68 5.99 20.93 24.19
N MET A 69 5.37 19.84 24.59
CA MET A 69 3.96 19.55 24.25
C MET A 69 3.01 20.60 24.84
N GLY A 70 3.27 21.08 26.04
CA GLY A 70 2.54 22.18 26.65
C GLY A 70 2.59 23.45 25.79
N TRP A 71 3.76 23.82 25.28
CA TRP A 71 3.90 24.96 24.36
C TRP A 71 3.09 24.76 23.07
N VAL A 72 3.15 23.57 22.48
CA VAL A 72 2.37 23.28 21.28
C VAL A 72 0.88 23.43 21.54
N GLN A 73 0.39 22.98 22.69
CA GLN A 73 -1.03 23.09 23.02
C GLN A 73 -1.44 24.54 23.33
N GLU A 74 -0.58 25.29 24.03
CA GLU A 74 -0.87 26.64 24.46
C GLU A 74 -0.82 27.67 23.32
N TYR A 75 0.22 27.56 22.47
CA TYR A 75 0.49 28.56 21.43
C TYR A 75 -0.04 28.19 20.05
N THR A 76 -0.54 26.96 19.84
CA THR A 76 -1.25 26.63 18.60
C THR A 76 -2.71 27.07 18.70
N PRO A 77 -3.20 27.87 17.75
CA PRO A 77 -4.57 28.32 17.77
C PRO A 77 -5.58 27.17 17.75
N ALA A 78 -6.64 27.26 18.55
CA ALA A 78 -7.66 26.21 18.62
C ALA A 78 -8.33 25.89 17.27
N TRP A 79 -8.47 26.89 16.40
CA TRP A 79 -9.02 26.68 15.06
C TRP A 79 -8.15 25.76 14.19
N MET A 80 -6.82 25.78 14.39
CA MET A 80 -5.91 24.92 13.65
C MET A 80 -6.11 23.46 14.02
N TRP A 81 -6.27 23.17 15.32
CA TRP A 81 -6.58 21.81 15.79
C TRP A 81 -7.89 21.29 15.21
N SER A 82 -8.93 22.14 15.19
CA SER A 82 -10.22 21.79 14.60
C SER A 82 -10.09 21.50 13.12
N GLU A 83 -9.43 22.38 12.36
CA GLU A 83 -9.22 22.22 10.93
C GLU A 83 -8.45 20.93 10.59
N TYR A 84 -7.41 20.63 11.35
CA TYR A 84 -6.61 19.42 11.12
C TYR A 84 -7.40 18.15 11.46
N THR A 85 -8.15 18.18 12.55
CA THR A 85 -9.05 17.09 12.94
C THR A 85 -10.09 16.82 11.86
N ASP A 86 -10.71 17.87 11.31
CA ASP A 86 -11.72 17.76 10.25
C ASP A 86 -11.12 17.20 8.96
N LYS A 87 -9.97 17.72 8.55
CA LYS A 87 -9.26 17.24 7.35
C LYS A 87 -8.83 15.78 7.46
N ILE A 88 -8.25 15.40 8.59
CA ILE A 88 -7.83 14.02 8.86
C ILE A 88 -9.06 13.09 8.87
N THR A 89 -10.12 13.48 9.55
CA THR A 89 -11.36 12.71 9.61
C THR A 89 -11.99 12.55 8.22
N ALA A 90 -12.05 13.61 7.44
CA ALA A 90 -12.57 13.58 6.06
C ALA A 90 -11.72 12.66 5.18
N TRP A 91 -10.38 12.73 5.30
CA TRP A 91 -9.49 11.88 4.53
C TRP A 91 -9.67 10.40 4.88
N ILE A 92 -9.67 10.05 6.17
CA ILE A 92 -9.87 8.67 6.63
C ILE A 92 -11.24 8.15 6.17
N THR A 93 -12.28 8.95 6.31
CA THR A 93 -13.65 8.59 5.87
C THR A 93 -13.71 8.32 4.37
N ALA A 94 -13.03 9.13 3.56
CA ALA A 94 -12.98 8.95 2.11
C ALA A 94 -12.30 7.65 1.68
N GLN A 95 -11.42 7.06 2.50
CA GLN A 95 -10.78 5.78 2.20
C GLN A 95 -11.76 4.60 2.28
N TYR A 96 -12.85 4.72 3.04
CA TYR A 96 -13.87 3.68 3.12
C TYR A 96 -14.78 3.62 1.89
N THR A 97 -14.99 4.77 1.25
CA THR A 97 -15.83 4.89 0.04
C THR A 97 -15.11 5.75 -1.00
N PRO A 98 -14.02 5.27 -1.59
CA PRO A 98 -13.28 6.06 -2.56
C PRO A 98 -14.15 6.35 -3.78
N SER A 99 -14.22 7.62 -4.17
CA SER A 99 -14.93 8.06 -5.37
C SER A 99 -14.23 7.68 -6.67
N VAL A 100 -12.95 7.34 -6.58
CA VAL A 100 -12.12 6.91 -7.70
C VAL A 100 -11.39 5.63 -7.28
N VAL A 101 -11.47 4.62 -8.12
CA VAL A 101 -10.72 3.38 -7.96
C VAL A 101 -9.81 3.20 -9.16
N ASN A 102 -8.64 2.63 -8.95
CA ASN A 102 -7.75 2.21 -10.01
C ASN A 102 -7.93 0.70 -10.21
N PRO A 103 -8.85 0.28 -11.08
CA PRO A 103 -9.00 -1.14 -11.34
C PRO A 103 -7.73 -1.66 -12.01
N PRO A 104 -7.34 -2.91 -11.78
CA PRO A 104 -6.26 -3.52 -12.54
C PRO A 104 -6.59 -3.49 -14.03
N LEU A 105 -5.58 -3.36 -14.85
CA LEU A 105 -5.76 -3.32 -16.31
C LEU A 105 -6.45 -4.61 -16.76
N PRO A 106 -7.47 -4.53 -17.67
CA PRO A 106 -8.23 -5.71 -18.12
C PRO A 106 -7.36 -6.84 -18.67
N TRP A 107 -6.19 -6.51 -19.19
CA TRP A 107 -5.21 -7.46 -19.71
C TRP A 107 -4.19 -7.94 -18.68
N SER A 108 -4.20 -7.41 -17.46
CA SER A 108 -3.36 -7.88 -16.35
C SER A 108 -4.06 -8.93 -15.50
N PHE A 109 -5.34 -9.22 -15.73
CA PHE A 109 -5.94 -10.42 -15.18
C PHE A 109 -5.20 -11.61 -15.77
N GLU A 110 -4.38 -12.26 -14.99
CA GLU A 110 -4.07 -13.65 -15.29
C GLU A 110 -5.38 -14.32 -15.61
N LYS A 111 -5.45 -14.89 -16.80
CA LYS A 111 -6.60 -15.65 -17.27
C LYS A 111 -7.12 -16.44 -16.07
N ILE A 112 -8.27 -16.02 -15.53
CA ILE A 112 -8.95 -16.84 -14.55
C ILE A 112 -9.18 -18.13 -15.32
N GLU A 113 -8.38 -19.15 -15.04
CA GLU A 113 -8.71 -20.48 -15.46
C GLU A 113 -10.05 -20.73 -14.81
N LEU A 114 -11.09 -20.61 -15.61
CA LEU A 114 -12.40 -21.11 -15.23
C LEU A 114 -12.12 -22.49 -14.67
N PRO A 115 -12.67 -22.87 -13.50
CA PRO A 115 -12.53 -24.21 -13.02
C PRO A 115 -12.91 -25.08 -14.19
N VAL A 116 -11.91 -25.77 -14.75
CA VAL A 116 -12.16 -26.77 -15.80
C VAL A 116 -13.12 -27.68 -15.11
N ASP A 117 -14.36 -27.74 -15.62
CA ASP A 117 -15.29 -28.78 -15.21
C ASP A 117 -14.47 -30.07 -15.16
N PRO A 118 -14.56 -30.85 -14.10
CA PRO A 118 -13.75 -32.05 -13.97
C PRO A 118 -13.80 -32.75 -15.28
N VAL A 119 -12.67 -32.77 -15.97
CA VAL A 119 -12.56 -33.39 -17.31
C VAL A 119 -13.23 -34.73 -17.16
N VAL A 120 -14.40 -34.87 -17.74
CA VAL A 120 -15.01 -36.18 -17.93
C VAL A 120 -13.84 -37.00 -18.45
N PRO A 121 -13.43 -38.07 -17.72
CA PRO A 121 -12.28 -38.84 -18.19
C PRO A 121 -12.54 -39.14 -19.61
N VAL A 122 -11.75 -38.56 -20.52
CA VAL A 122 -11.78 -38.93 -21.92
C VAL A 122 -11.47 -40.40 -21.85
N ILE A 123 -12.51 -41.21 -22.00
CA ILE A 123 -12.34 -42.63 -22.21
C ILE A 123 -11.32 -42.69 -23.34
N PRO A 124 -10.10 -43.24 -23.09
CA PRO A 124 -9.19 -43.37 -24.19
C PRO A 124 -10.01 -44.04 -25.28
N ILE A 125 -10.22 -43.35 -26.38
CA ILE A 125 -10.68 -43.98 -27.59
C ILE A 125 -9.54 -44.96 -27.81
N GLU A 126 -9.74 -46.21 -27.36
CA GLU A 126 -8.97 -47.28 -27.94
C GLU A 126 -9.10 -47.02 -29.41
N THR A 127 -8.05 -46.51 -30.01
CA THR A 127 -7.89 -46.61 -31.43
C THR A 127 -7.99 -48.10 -31.65
N VAL A 128 -9.22 -48.53 -31.99
CA VAL A 128 -9.38 -49.81 -32.63
C VAL A 128 -8.53 -49.64 -33.88
N VAL A 129 -7.29 -50.05 -33.78
CA VAL A 129 -6.47 -50.28 -34.93
C VAL A 129 -7.21 -51.45 -35.58
N GLU A 130 -8.10 -51.15 -36.52
CA GLU A 130 -8.57 -52.18 -37.41
C GLU A 130 -7.32 -52.89 -37.88
N PRO A 131 -7.19 -54.21 -37.65
CA PRO A 131 -6.06 -54.93 -38.21
C PRO A 131 -6.11 -54.64 -39.71
N VAL A 132 -5.11 -53.91 -40.17
CA VAL A 132 -4.90 -53.71 -41.59
C VAL A 132 -4.89 -55.09 -42.18
N ALA A 133 -5.90 -55.42 -42.93
CA ALA A 133 -5.94 -56.75 -43.64
C ALA A 133 -4.59 -56.87 -44.35
N PRO A 134 -3.90 -58.02 -44.20
CA PRO A 134 -2.65 -58.19 -44.90
C PRO A 134 -2.83 -57.89 -46.33
N ILE A 135 -2.07 -57.01 -46.92
CA ILE A 135 -1.99 -56.75 -48.31
C ILE A 135 -1.58 -58.11 -48.92
N ILE A 136 -2.46 -58.83 -49.46
CA ILE A 136 -2.13 -60.00 -50.22
C ILE A 136 -1.43 -59.46 -51.45
N ASP A 137 -0.13 -59.58 -51.50
CA ASP A 137 0.59 -59.35 -52.73
C ASP A 137 -0.03 -60.24 -53.79
N PRO A 138 -0.45 -59.68 -54.93
CA PRO A 138 -0.88 -60.53 -56.02
C PRO A 138 0.31 -61.42 -56.36
N VAL A 139 0.15 -62.71 -56.08
CA VAL A 139 1.06 -63.72 -56.60
C VAL A 139 1.10 -63.55 -58.07
N ILE A 140 2.20 -62.98 -58.57
CA ILE A 140 2.47 -62.98 -59.99
C ILE A 140 2.83 -64.40 -60.30
N ASP A 141 1.88 -65.14 -60.88
CA ASP A 141 2.18 -66.46 -61.46
C ASP A 141 3.28 -66.31 -62.51
N PRO A 142 4.38 -67.05 -62.33
CA PRO A 142 5.41 -67.03 -63.35
C PRO A 142 4.80 -67.52 -64.64
N ILE A 143 4.76 -66.66 -65.61
CA ILE A 143 4.35 -67.03 -66.99
C ILE A 143 5.41 -68.02 -67.44
N THR A 144 4.98 -69.25 -67.53
CA THR A 144 5.79 -70.30 -68.14
C THR A 144 5.88 -70.03 -69.61
N PHE A 145 7.00 -69.52 -70.08
CA PHE A 145 7.29 -69.42 -71.48
C PHE A 145 7.51 -70.87 -72.02
N GLY A 146 6.45 -71.40 -72.67
CA GLY A 146 6.65 -72.59 -73.43
C GLY A 146 7.48 -72.30 -74.66
N ILE A 147 8.64 -72.94 -74.74
CA ILE A 147 9.49 -72.93 -75.90
C ILE A 147 8.85 -73.92 -76.89
N ILE A 148 8.46 -73.41 -78.01
CA ILE A 148 8.06 -74.24 -79.15
C ILE A 148 9.28 -74.29 -80.06
N THR A 149 9.75 -75.51 -80.31
CA THR A 149 10.69 -75.88 -81.38
C THR A 149 10.07 -75.77 -82.71
#